data_0fcfdd0aa65922d8fc2232d7ae869a15
#
_entry.id   0fcfdd0aa65922d8fc2232d7ae869a15
#
_cell.length_a   1.000
_cell.length_b   1.000
_cell.length_c   1.000
_cell.angle_alpha   90.00
_cell.angle_beta   90.00
_cell.angle_gamma   90.00
#
_symmetry.space_group_name_H-M   'P 1'
#
loop_
_entity.id
_entity.type
_entity.pdbx_description
1 polymer ?
#
loop_
_entity_poly.entity_id
_entity_poly.type
_entity_poly.pdbx_seq_one_letter_code
_entity_poly.pdbx_strand_id
1 'polypeptide(L)'
;MKRLFFVIAVACIALATAQAQKFALVDMEYILKNIPAYERANEQLNQQSKRWQGEIDEIVLEAEAMYKKYQSESAFLSDEQRTKREDEILAKEKEASELKRHYFGPQGEFYKKRESLMAPIQDEIYNAVKEICEVKKYTMVIDRASAVSIIYASPSIDISGEVLTKLGYAD
;
A
#
# COMPACT_ATOMS: atom_id res chain seq x y z
N MET A 1 -0.47 3.53 66.17
CA MET A 1 -1.39 4.33 65.30
C MET A 1 -0.63 5.14 64.24
N LYS A 2 0.36 5.96 64.59
CA LYS A 2 1.13 6.77 63.60
C LYS A 2 1.81 5.95 62.48
N ARG A 3 2.36 4.78 62.80
CA ARG A 3 3.02 3.88 61.81
C ARG A 3 2.02 3.23 60.85
N LEU A 4 0.79 2.93 61.34
CA LEU A 4 -0.27 2.37 60.49
C LEU A 4 -0.80 3.43 59.49
N PHE A 5 -0.95 4.68 59.93
CA PHE A 5 -1.32 5.81 59.08
C PHE A 5 -0.30 6.09 58.00
N PHE A 6 0.99 5.97 58.31
CA PHE A 6 2.05 6.16 57.32
C PHE A 6 2.08 5.07 56.26
N VAL A 7 1.84 3.81 56.63
CA VAL A 7 1.76 2.68 55.67
C VAL A 7 0.54 2.82 54.75
N ILE A 8 -0.61 3.23 55.29
CA ILE A 8 -1.82 3.48 54.50
C ILE A 8 -1.62 4.68 53.56
N ALA A 9 -0.99 5.75 54.00
CA ALA A 9 -0.69 6.91 53.16
C ALA A 9 0.28 6.53 51.97
N VAL A 10 1.32 5.75 52.25
CA VAL A 10 2.25 5.28 51.20
C VAL A 10 1.54 4.32 50.23
N ALA A 11 0.67 3.43 50.70
CA ALA A 11 -0.13 2.54 49.85
C ALA A 11 -1.11 3.31 48.95
N CYS A 12 -1.75 4.36 49.46
CA CYS A 12 -2.63 5.24 48.66
C CYS A 12 -1.87 6.02 47.58
N ILE A 13 -0.64 6.45 47.83
CA ILE A 13 0.20 7.15 46.87
C ILE A 13 0.66 6.17 45.76
N ALA A 14 0.96 4.91 46.10
CA ALA A 14 1.34 3.89 45.11
C ALA A 14 0.17 3.50 44.17
N LEU A 15 -1.07 3.54 44.65
CA LEU A 15 -2.26 3.29 43.82
C LEU A 15 -2.60 4.44 42.86
N ALA A 16 -2.20 5.68 43.16
CA ALA A 16 -2.49 6.85 42.33
C ALA A 16 -1.63 6.92 41.06
N THR A 17 -0.58 6.15 40.93
CA THR A 17 0.33 6.15 39.75
C THR A 17 0.05 5.05 38.74
N ALA A 18 -0.94 4.18 38.97
CA ALA A 18 -1.37 3.20 37.97
C ALA A 18 -2.17 3.89 36.84
N GLN A 19 -1.47 4.59 35.98
CA GLN A 19 -2.07 5.06 34.73
C GLN A 19 -2.38 3.83 33.87
N ALA A 20 -3.67 3.50 33.74
CA ALA A 20 -4.10 2.47 32.81
C ALA A 20 -3.61 2.85 31.40
N GLN A 21 -2.83 1.97 30.77
CA GLN A 21 -2.42 2.16 29.39
C GLN A 21 -3.67 2.21 28.51
N LYS A 22 -3.84 3.32 27.81
CA LYS A 22 -4.98 3.50 26.91
C LYS A 22 -4.57 3.07 25.50
N PHE A 23 -5.35 2.16 24.95
CA PHE A 23 -5.20 1.73 23.57
C PHE A 23 -6.36 2.27 22.74
N ALA A 24 -6.11 2.49 21.45
CA ALA A 24 -7.14 2.79 20.48
C ALA A 24 -6.97 1.91 19.24
N LEU A 25 -8.03 1.83 18.47
CA LEU A 25 -8.04 1.18 17.17
C LEU A 25 -8.35 2.20 16.08
N VAL A 26 -7.84 1.92 14.90
CA VAL A 26 -8.25 2.57 13.65
C VAL A 26 -8.57 1.49 12.61
N ASP A 27 -9.42 1.82 11.67
CA ASP A 27 -9.66 1.05 10.47
C ASP A 27 -9.06 1.83 9.28
N MET A 28 -7.83 1.48 8.92
CA MET A 28 -7.12 2.18 7.85
C MET A 28 -7.84 2.03 6.50
N GLU A 29 -8.51 0.91 6.24
CA GLU A 29 -9.27 0.73 5.01
C GLU A 29 -10.48 1.66 4.96
N TYR A 30 -11.20 1.79 6.06
CA TYR A 30 -12.30 2.74 6.20
C TYR A 30 -11.82 4.18 6.05
N ILE A 31 -10.75 4.57 6.73
CA ILE A 31 -10.18 5.93 6.65
C ILE A 31 -9.79 6.25 5.21
N LEU A 32 -9.00 5.38 4.56
CA LEU A 32 -8.53 5.60 3.20
C LEU A 32 -9.68 5.74 2.19
N LYS A 33 -10.73 4.91 2.30
CA LYS A 33 -11.92 4.98 1.42
C LYS A 33 -12.68 6.30 1.53
N ASN A 34 -12.58 6.99 2.66
CA ASN A 34 -13.24 8.28 2.88
C ASN A 34 -12.33 9.48 2.58
N ILE A 35 -11.11 9.27 2.07
CA ILE A 35 -10.19 10.34 1.66
C ILE A 35 -10.22 10.49 0.14
N PRO A 36 -10.75 11.60 -0.43
CA PRO A 36 -10.83 11.79 -1.88
C PRO A 36 -9.47 11.76 -2.59
N ALA A 37 -8.39 12.12 -1.89
CA ALA A 37 -7.03 12.03 -2.42
C ALA A 37 -6.61 10.58 -2.70
N TYR A 38 -7.06 9.63 -1.88
CA TYR A 38 -6.80 8.21 -2.08
C TYR A 38 -7.48 7.65 -3.34
N GLU A 39 -8.73 8.04 -3.59
CA GLU A 39 -9.44 7.66 -4.81
C GLU A 39 -8.74 8.20 -6.06
N ARG A 40 -8.39 9.50 -6.05
CA ARG A 40 -7.62 10.11 -7.15
C ARG A 40 -6.26 9.44 -7.38
N ALA A 41 -5.56 9.08 -6.31
CA ALA A 41 -4.28 8.38 -6.39
C ALA A 41 -4.43 6.98 -7.03
N ASN A 42 -5.48 6.24 -6.65
CA ASN A 42 -5.78 4.94 -7.26
C ASN A 42 -6.16 5.08 -8.73
N GLU A 43 -6.95 6.09 -9.09
CA GLU A 43 -7.31 6.34 -10.48
C GLU A 43 -6.07 6.67 -11.34
N GLN A 44 -5.18 7.54 -10.87
CA GLN A 44 -3.92 7.85 -11.54
C GLN A 44 -3.04 6.60 -11.71
N LEU A 45 -2.96 5.76 -10.68
CA LEU A 45 -2.20 4.53 -10.73
C LEU A 45 -2.77 3.55 -11.75
N ASN A 46 -4.10 3.41 -11.80
CA ASN A 46 -4.80 2.57 -12.77
C ASN A 46 -4.60 3.07 -14.21
N GLN A 47 -4.70 4.35 -14.44
CA GLN A 47 -4.46 4.94 -15.76
C GLN A 47 -3.02 4.71 -16.23
N GLN A 48 -2.06 4.91 -15.34
CA GLN A 48 -0.65 4.67 -15.65
C GLN A 48 -0.36 3.19 -15.91
N SER A 49 -0.92 2.29 -15.10
CA SER A 49 -0.81 0.84 -15.29
C SER A 49 -1.35 0.40 -16.66
N LYS A 50 -2.50 0.94 -17.07
CA LYS A 50 -3.08 0.66 -18.41
C LYS A 50 -2.16 1.12 -19.54
N ARG A 51 -1.52 2.28 -19.42
CA ARG A 51 -0.55 2.76 -20.41
C ARG A 51 0.64 1.82 -20.54
N TRP A 52 1.26 1.47 -19.42
CA TRP A 52 2.40 0.55 -19.40
C TRP A 52 2.05 -0.84 -19.92
N GLN A 53 0.83 -1.33 -19.61
CA GLN A 53 0.37 -2.59 -20.18
C GLN A 53 0.21 -2.48 -21.71
N GLY A 54 -0.34 -1.38 -22.20
CA GLY A 54 -0.46 -1.13 -23.65
C GLY A 54 0.88 -1.11 -24.37
N GLU A 55 1.90 -0.47 -23.80
CA GLU A 55 3.26 -0.47 -24.35
C GLU A 55 3.87 -1.88 -24.43
N ILE A 56 3.63 -2.71 -23.42
CA ILE A 56 4.06 -4.11 -23.45
C ILE A 56 3.31 -4.91 -24.51
N ASP A 57 1.98 -4.73 -24.57
CA ASP A 57 1.11 -5.45 -25.49
C ASP A 57 1.46 -5.13 -26.95
N GLU A 58 1.85 -3.90 -27.27
CA GLU A 58 2.34 -3.51 -28.62
C GLU A 58 3.56 -4.34 -29.01
N ILE A 59 4.56 -4.47 -28.14
CA ILE A 59 5.78 -5.25 -28.42
C ILE A 59 5.45 -6.74 -28.55
N VAL A 60 4.55 -7.26 -27.71
CA VAL A 60 4.10 -8.65 -27.80
C VAL A 60 3.40 -8.91 -29.15
N LEU A 61 2.52 -8.01 -29.57
CA LEU A 61 1.85 -8.12 -30.87
C LEU A 61 2.82 -8.06 -32.06
N GLU A 62 3.86 -7.22 -31.98
CA GLU A 62 4.94 -7.20 -32.97
C GLU A 62 5.68 -8.55 -33.03
N ALA A 63 6.06 -9.10 -31.87
CA ALA A 63 6.73 -10.41 -31.81
C ALA A 63 5.85 -11.52 -32.38
N GLU A 64 4.56 -11.54 -32.05
CA GLU A 64 3.60 -12.49 -32.62
C GLU A 64 3.45 -12.35 -34.15
N ALA A 65 3.42 -11.14 -34.65
CA ALA A 65 3.34 -10.89 -36.10
C ALA A 65 4.62 -11.36 -36.81
N MET A 66 5.79 -11.10 -36.23
CA MET A 66 7.08 -11.61 -36.73
C MET A 66 7.10 -13.13 -36.75
N TYR A 67 6.62 -13.78 -35.69
CA TYR A 67 6.55 -15.24 -35.60
C TYR A 67 5.60 -15.84 -36.63
N LYS A 68 4.40 -15.29 -36.81
CA LYS A 68 3.44 -15.72 -37.85
C LYS A 68 4.04 -15.60 -39.24
N LYS A 69 4.75 -14.49 -39.51
CA LYS A 69 5.45 -14.29 -40.79
C LYS A 69 6.56 -15.32 -40.98
N TYR A 70 7.38 -15.56 -39.96
CA TYR A 70 8.42 -16.59 -39.99
C TYR A 70 7.84 -17.97 -40.29
N GLN A 71 6.74 -18.37 -39.60
CA GLN A 71 6.08 -19.65 -39.87
C GLN A 71 5.66 -19.81 -41.35
N SER A 72 5.12 -18.74 -41.95
CA SER A 72 4.66 -18.80 -43.36
C SER A 72 5.80 -18.82 -44.38
N GLU A 73 6.96 -18.23 -44.05
CA GLU A 73 8.11 -18.08 -44.96
C GLU A 73 9.20 -19.15 -44.73
N SER A 74 9.19 -19.85 -43.59
CA SER A 74 10.29 -20.69 -43.09
C SER A 74 10.75 -21.79 -44.11
N ALA A 75 9.82 -22.34 -44.89
CA ALA A 75 10.12 -23.33 -45.90
C ALA A 75 10.99 -22.79 -47.05
N PHE A 76 10.99 -21.48 -47.27
CA PHE A 76 11.72 -20.81 -48.38
C PHE A 76 13.00 -20.10 -47.89
N LEU A 77 13.29 -20.10 -46.60
CA LEU A 77 14.45 -19.42 -46.01
C LEU A 77 15.66 -20.35 -45.98
N SER A 78 16.85 -19.78 -46.18
CA SER A 78 18.11 -20.47 -45.87
C SER A 78 18.27 -20.60 -44.36
N ASP A 79 19.18 -21.50 -43.92
CA ASP A 79 19.45 -21.73 -42.50
C ASP A 79 19.94 -20.45 -41.81
N GLU A 80 20.76 -19.64 -42.45
CA GLU A 80 21.22 -18.34 -41.94
C GLU A 80 20.05 -17.34 -41.77
N GLN A 81 19.15 -17.30 -42.76
CA GLN A 81 17.99 -16.45 -42.72
C GLN A 81 16.99 -16.87 -41.60
N ARG A 82 16.82 -18.18 -41.38
CA ARG A 82 16.01 -18.72 -40.31
C ARG A 82 16.56 -18.29 -38.95
N THR A 83 17.85 -18.56 -38.69
CA THR A 83 18.51 -18.15 -37.44
C THR A 83 18.36 -16.67 -37.19
N LYS A 84 18.58 -15.83 -38.21
CA LYS A 84 18.41 -14.38 -38.06
C LYS A 84 16.97 -13.99 -37.68
N ARG A 85 15.95 -14.62 -38.28
CA ARG A 85 14.55 -14.35 -37.96
C ARG A 85 14.19 -14.81 -36.56
N GLU A 86 14.67 -15.96 -36.15
CA GLU A 86 14.49 -16.48 -34.78
C GLU A 86 15.13 -15.56 -33.74
N ASP A 87 16.36 -15.11 -34.00
CA ASP A 87 17.03 -14.14 -33.11
C ASP A 87 16.29 -12.82 -33.01
N GLU A 88 15.75 -12.30 -34.13
CA GLU A 88 14.95 -11.07 -34.15
C GLU A 88 13.66 -11.22 -33.31
N ILE A 89 12.98 -12.38 -33.40
CA ILE A 89 11.76 -12.67 -32.61
C ILE A 89 12.13 -12.79 -31.13
N LEU A 90 13.15 -13.55 -30.78
CA LEU A 90 13.62 -13.70 -29.41
C LEU A 90 14.04 -12.37 -28.80
N ALA A 91 14.66 -11.48 -29.58
CA ALA A 91 15.00 -10.14 -29.12
C ALA A 91 13.76 -9.33 -28.77
N LYS A 92 12.68 -9.42 -29.58
CA LYS A 92 11.41 -8.73 -29.29
C LYS A 92 10.67 -9.30 -28.07
N GLU A 93 10.64 -10.62 -27.93
CA GLU A 93 10.06 -11.26 -26.73
C GLU A 93 10.83 -10.87 -25.46
N LYS A 94 12.16 -10.80 -25.56
CA LYS A 94 13.01 -10.34 -24.45
C LYS A 94 12.75 -8.88 -24.12
N GLU A 95 12.61 -8.00 -25.11
CA GLU A 95 12.26 -6.59 -24.92
C GLU A 95 10.95 -6.45 -24.15
N ALA A 96 9.88 -7.18 -24.55
CA ALA A 96 8.60 -7.19 -23.83
C ALA A 96 8.75 -7.66 -22.38
N SER A 97 9.52 -8.74 -22.16
CA SER A 97 9.77 -9.27 -20.82
C SER A 97 10.54 -8.29 -19.93
N GLU A 98 11.56 -7.64 -20.47
CA GLU A 98 12.35 -6.62 -19.75
C GLU A 98 11.51 -5.40 -19.41
N LEU A 99 10.67 -4.92 -20.34
CA LEU A 99 9.76 -3.81 -20.12
C LEU A 99 8.72 -4.14 -19.07
N LYS A 100 8.13 -5.35 -19.11
CA LYS A 100 7.23 -5.84 -18.08
C LYS A 100 7.88 -5.87 -16.70
N ARG A 101 9.13 -6.33 -16.61
CA ARG A 101 9.88 -6.34 -15.35
C ARG A 101 10.21 -4.93 -14.88
N HIS A 102 10.53 -4.02 -15.79
CA HIS A 102 10.79 -2.62 -15.48
C HIS A 102 9.56 -1.93 -14.87
N TYR A 103 8.39 -2.13 -15.46
CA TYR A 103 7.16 -1.51 -14.97
C TYR A 103 6.57 -2.23 -13.75
N PHE A 104 6.42 -3.54 -13.80
CA PHE A 104 5.66 -4.33 -12.82
C PHE A 104 6.50 -5.27 -11.96
N GLY A 105 7.80 -5.28 -12.14
CA GLY A 105 8.70 -6.09 -11.32
C GLY A 105 8.82 -5.58 -9.88
N PRO A 106 9.50 -6.34 -9.00
CA PRO A 106 9.83 -5.89 -7.67
C PRO A 106 10.57 -4.55 -7.73
N GLN A 107 10.07 -3.53 -7.04
CA GLN A 107 10.59 -2.15 -7.08
C GLN A 107 10.54 -1.49 -8.48
N GLY A 108 9.69 -1.98 -9.38
CA GLY A 108 9.43 -1.39 -10.68
C GLY A 108 8.71 -0.04 -10.58
N GLU A 109 8.46 0.59 -11.74
CA GLU A 109 7.84 1.92 -11.79
C GLU A 109 6.44 1.97 -11.19
N PHE A 110 5.67 0.87 -11.27
CA PHE A 110 4.37 0.76 -10.61
C PHE A 110 4.48 0.88 -9.08
N TYR A 111 5.43 0.17 -8.50
CA TYR A 111 5.68 0.23 -7.05
C TYR A 111 6.08 1.64 -6.62
N LYS A 112 7.06 2.24 -7.31
CA LYS A 112 7.54 3.61 -7.02
C LYS A 112 6.42 4.64 -7.15
N LYS A 113 5.61 4.53 -8.20
CA LYS A 113 4.47 5.43 -8.42
C LYS A 113 3.44 5.30 -7.32
N ARG A 114 3.10 4.06 -6.94
CA ARG A 114 2.19 3.79 -5.82
C ARG A 114 2.70 4.41 -4.52
N GLU A 115 3.96 4.15 -4.18
CA GLU A 115 4.59 4.70 -2.98
C GLU A 115 4.54 6.23 -2.97
N SER A 116 4.93 6.89 -4.07
CA SER A 116 4.92 8.35 -4.18
C SER A 116 3.52 8.97 -4.04
N LEU A 117 2.47 8.26 -4.46
CA LEU A 117 1.09 8.73 -4.34
C LEU A 117 0.50 8.45 -2.95
N MET A 118 0.88 7.34 -2.32
CA MET A 118 0.30 6.91 -1.05
C MET A 118 1.01 7.49 0.17
N ALA A 119 2.33 7.71 0.10
CA ALA A 119 3.11 8.21 1.24
C ALA A 119 2.53 9.52 1.83
N PRO A 120 2.23 10.57 1.06
CA PRO A 120 1.69 11.80 1.64
C PRO A 120 0.34 11.59 2.34
N ILE A 121 -0.52 10.71 1.82
CA ILE A 121 -1.82 10.40 2.43
C ILE A 121 -1.62 9.66 3.77
N GLN A 122 -0.70 8.70 3.79
CA GLN A 122 -0.35 7.97 5.01
C GLN A 122 0.28 8.88 6.07
N ASP A 123 1.11 9.83 5.66
CA ASP A 123 1.72 10.81 6.56
C ASP A 123 0.66 11.75 7.18
N GLU A 124 -0.32 12.20 6.40
CA GLU A 124 -1.44 12.99 6.92
C GLU A 124 -2.25 12.21 7.95
N ILE A 125 -2.60 10.95 7.67
CA ILE A 125 -3.31 10.08 8.62
C ILE A 125 -2.48 9.86 9.87
N TYR A 126 -1.18 9.55 9.72
CA TYR A 126 -0.28 9.35 10.86
C TYR A 126 -0.22 10.58 11.77
N ASN A 127 -0.08 11.77 11.18
CA ASN A 127 -0.05 13.02 11.95
C ASN A 127 -1.36 13.26 12.68
N ALA A 128 -2.52 13.04 12.05
CA ALA A 128 -3.82 13.15 12.69
C ALA A 128 -3.97 12.18 13.87
N VAL A 129 -3.59 10.91 13.67
CA VAL A 129 -3.59 9.88 14.73
C VAL A 129 -2.68 10.30 15.89
N LYS A 130 -1.46 10.76 15.59
CA LYS A 130 -0.48 11.20 16.57
C LYS A 130 -1.03 12.32 17.46
N GLU A 131 -1.63 13.34 16.85
CA GLU A 131 -2.21 14.47 17.60
C GLU A 131 -3.38 14.02 18.50
N ILE A 132 -4.25 13.11 18.04
CA ILE A 132 -5.31 12.52 18.84
C ILE A 132 -4.71 11.74 20.04
N CYS A 133 -3.65 10.96 19.79
CA CYS A 133 -2.97 10.22 20.84
C CYS A 133 -2.35 11.13 21.92
N GLU A 134 -1.74 12.24 21.51
CA GLU A 134 -1.16 13.21 22.44
C GLU A 134 -2.22 13.86 23.34
N VAL A 135 -3.38 14.18 22.79
CA VAL A 135 -4.51 14.78 23.54
C VAL A 135 -5.17 13.76 24.48
N LYS A 136 -5.49 12.57 23.96
CA LYS A 136 -6.23 11.54 24.71
C LYS A 136 -5.37 10.61 25.55
N LYS A 137 -4.04 10.75 25.45
CA LYS A 137 -3.06 9.93 26.16
C LYS A 137 -3.14 8.46 25.80
N TYR A 138 -3.38 8.16 24.51
CA TYR A 138 -3.22 6.81 24.01
C TYR A 138 -1.75 6.47 23.91
N THR A 139 -1.40 5.26 24.37
CA THR A 139 -0.03 4.74 24.32
C THR A 139 0.26 3.93 23.06
N MET A 140 -0.80 3.40 22.43
CA MET A 140 -0.72 2.62 21.20
C MET A 140 -2.02 2.71 20.43
N VAL A 141 -1.92 2.78 19.10
CA VAL A 141 -3.03 2.62 18.16
C VAL A 141 -2.73 1.46 17.25
N ILE A 142 -3.70 0.60 17.03
CA ILE A 142 -3.57 -0.61 16.22
C ILE A 142 -4.55 -0.49 15.05
N ASP A 143 -4.07 -0.76 13.85
CA ASP A 143 -4.92 -0.88 12.67
C ASP A 143 -5.65 -2.22 12.69
N ARG A 144 -6.97 -2.19 12.90
CA ARG A 144 -7.79 -3.40 12.94
C ARG A 144 -7.98 -4.05 11.57
N ALA A 145 -7.87 -3.30 10.47
CA ALA A 145 -8.03 -3.82 9.13
C ALA A 145 -6.89 -4.79 8.76
N SER A 146 -5.67 -4.53 9.28
CA SER A 146 -4.49 -5.36 9.06
C SER A 146 -4.21 -6.37 10.19
N ALA A 147 -4.85 -6.23 11.36
CA ALA A 147 -4.60 -7.05 12.53
C ALA A 147 -5.41 -8.34 12.53
N VAL A 148 -4.84 -9.41 12.00
CA VAL A 148 -5.48 -10.76 11.92
C VAL A 148 -5.83 -11.36 13.29
N SER A 149 -5.22 -10.89 14.38
CA SER A 149 -5.36 -11.47 15.71
C SER A 149 -6.37 -10.78 16.62
N ILE A 150 -7.03 -9.69 16.18
CA ILE A 150 -8.08 -9.03 16.97
C ILE A 150 -9.40 -9.77 16.76
N ILE A 151 -9.85 -10.52 17.77
CA ILE A 151 -11.13 -11.25 17.72
C ILE A 151 -12.31 -10.31 18.05
N TYR A 152 -12.10 -9.42 19.02
CA TYR A 152 -13.11 -8.47 19.50
C TYR A 152 -12.46 -7.17 19.98
N ALA A 153 -13.07 -6.07 19.65
CA ALA A 153 -12.75 -4.77 20.21
C ALA A 153 -14.04 -3.94 20.40
N SER A 154 -14.11 -3.22 21.51
CA SER A 154 -15.25 -2.32 21.75
C SER A 154 -15.24 -1.18 20.71
N PRO A 155 -16.41 -0.83 20.12
CA PRO A 155 -16.52 0.34 19.26
C PRO A 155 -16.05 1.65 19.93
N SER A 156 -16.09 1.71 21.26
CA SER A 156 -15.69 2.89 22.05
C SER A 156 -14.20 3.22 21.98
N ILE A 157 -13.37 2.29 21.53
CA ILE A 157 -11.93 2.52 21.36
C ILE A 157 -11.52 2.72 19.89
N ASP A 158 -12.49 2.65 18.96
CA ASP A 158 -12.28 2.95 17.54
C ASP A 158 -12.32 4.48 17.34
N ILE A 159 -11.21 5.02 16.86
CA ILE A 159 -11.05 6.46 16.61
C ILE A 159 -11.05 6.83 15.12
N SER A 160 -11.43 5.90 14.23
CA SER A 160 -11.40 6.13 12.78
C SER A 160 -12.19 7.35 12.33
N GLY A 161 -13.42 7.52 12.88
CA GLY A 161 -14.26 8.68 12.60
C GLY A 161 -13.63 9.98 13.10
N GLU A 162 -12.96 9.94 14.26
CA GLU A 162 -12.27 11.09 14.82
C GLU A 162 -11.06 11.49 13.96
N VAL A 163 -10.34 10.50 13.42
CA VAL A 163 -9.25 10.75 12.47
C VAL A 163 -9.79 11.44 11.21
N LEU A 164 -10.90 10.95 10.63
CA LEU A 164 -11.54 11.59 9.49
C LEU A 164 -12.02 13.02 9.78
N THR A 165 -12.62 13.23 10.94
CA THR A 165 -13.01 14.59 11.41
C THR A 165 -11.81 15.51 11.46
N LYS A 166 -10.70 15.04 12.01
CA LYS A 166 -9.47 15.82 12.13
C LYS A 166 -8.84 16.15 10.78
N LEU A 167 -8.95 15.23 9.82
CA LEU A 167 -8.52 15.43 8.43
C LEU A 167 -9.48 16.31 7.61
N GLY A 168 -10.67 16.65 8.16
CA GLY A 168 -11.68 17.44 7.47
C GLY A 168 -12.56 16.65 6.49
N TYR A 169 -12.66 15.32 6.64
CA TYR A 169 -13.42 14.41 5.77
C TYR A 169 -14.64 13.75 6.46
N ALA A 170 -14.98 14.14 7.69
CA ALA A 170 -16.23 13.71 8.31
C ALA A 170 -17.37 14.68 7.95
N ASP A 171 -18.54 14.12 7.60
CA ASP A 171 -19.80 14.84 7.47
C ASP A 171 -20.35 15.30 8.85
#